data_f9d24d5c44e142c3e94c4671e0965a55
#
_entry.id   f9d24d5c44e142c3e94c4671e0965a55
#
_cell.length_a   1.000
_cell.length_b   1.000
_cell.length_c   1.000
_cell.angle_alpha   90.00
_cell.angle_beta   90.00
_cell.angle_gamma   90.00
#
_symmetry.space_group_name_H-M   'P 1'
#
loop_
_entity.id
_entity.type
_entity.pdbx_description
1 polymer ?
#
loop_
_entity_poly.entity_id
_entity_poly.type
_entity_poly.pdbx_seq_one_letter_code
_entity_poly.pdbx_strand_id
1 'polypeptide(L)'
;LLRLSHLLKETEAKASKKYMQAGLGVLQTLLSDDYLAIEPTHQGILKHSVYHWPNGWDNVPKGSKVPHNESSMWGDYHLVELCFLAKKISEDKYYTFSDMIH
;
A
#
# COMPACT_ATOMS: atom_id res chain seq x y z
N LEU A 1 1.52 -4.60 8.33
CA LEU A 1 1.91 -3.89 9.54
C LEU A 1 0.70 -3.42 10.35
N LEU A 2 -0.26 -2.73 9.74
CA LEU A 2 -1.44 -2.24 10.47
C LEU A 2 -2.28 -3.37 11.06
N ARG A 3 -2.50 -4.45 10.32
CA ARG A 3 -3.23 -5.61 10.83
C ARG A 3 -2.48 -6.33 11.94
N LEU A 4 -1.16 -6.45 11.81
CA LEU A 4 -0.32 -7.04 12.86
C LEU A 4 -0.39 -6.18 14.13
N SER A 5 -0.33 -4.86 13.97
CA SER A 5 -0.51 -3.93 15.10
C SER A 5 -1.83 -4.19 15.83
N HIS A 6 -2.92 -4.33 15.07
CA HIS A 6 -4.23 -4.60 15.65
C HIS A 6 -4.26 -5.93 16.42
N LEU A 7 -3.67 -6.99 15.85
CA LEU A 7 -3.62 -8.30 16.49
C LEU A 7 -2.84 -8.30 17.80
N LEU A 8 -1.81 -7.47 17.92
CA LEU A 8 -0.95 -7.40 19.09
C LEU A 8 -1.40 -6.39 20.14
N LYS A 9 -2.47 -5.64 19.87
CA LYS A 9 -2.92 -4.52 20.70
C LYS A 9 -3.11 -4.88 22.17
N GLU A 10 -3.69 -6.05 22.45
CA GLU A 10 -4.02 -6.48 23.81
C GLU A 10 -2.87 -7.24 24.49
N THR A 11 -2.03 -7.93 23.74
CA THR A 11 -1.01 -8.84 24.27
C THR A 11 0.39 -8.25 24.24
N GLU A 12 0.70 -7.40 23.26
CA GLU A 12 2.03 -6.84 23.02
C GLU A 12 1.91 -5.36 22.66
N ALA A 13 1.44 -4.54 23.60
CA ALA A 13 1.07 -3.15 23.34
C ALA A 13 2.23 -2.33 22.75
N LYS A 14 3.46 -2.52 23.25
CA LYS A 14 4.64 -1.79 22.74
C LYS A 14 4.97 -2.16 21.31
N ALA A 15 4.95 -3.46 20.98
CA ALA A 15 5.17 -3.93 19.61
C ALA A 15 4.04 -3.48 18.69
N SER A 16 2.80 -3.51 19.15
CA SER A 16 1.64 -3.01 18.42
C SER A 16 1.84 -1.55 17.99
N LYS A 17 2.25 -0.69 18.92
CA LYS A 17 2.50 0.73 18.63
C LYS A 17 3.62 0.91 17.61
N LYS A 18 4.69 0.13 17.71
CA LYS A 18 5.80 0.17 16.77
C LYS A 18 5.36 -0.19 15.36
N TYR A 19 4.57 -1.25 15.20
CA TYR A 19 4.06 -1.66 13.90
C TYR A 19 3.05 -0.67 13.33
N MET A 20 2.24 -0.04 14.18
CA MET A 20 1.33 1.02 13.75
C MET A 20 2.11 2.20 13.17
N GLN A 21 3.15 2.67 13.87
CA GLN A 21 3.96 3.78 13.41
C GLN A 21 4.68 3.46 12.10
N ALA A 22 5.22 2.24 11.99
CA ALA A 22 5.88 1.79 10.76
C ALA A 22 4.90 1.73 9.58
N GLY A 23 3.70 1.17 9.80
CA GLY A 23 2.67 1.06 8.77
C GLY A 23 2.17 2.41 8.28
N LEU A 24 1.94 3.34 9.19
CA LEU A 24 1.53 4.70 8.84
C LEU A 24 2.64 5.46 8.10
N GLY A 25 3.91 5.22 8.46
CA GLY A 25 5.05 5.79 7.75
C GLY A 25 5.14 5.32 6.30
N VAL A 26 4.92 4.03 6.07
CA VAL A 26 4.87 3.47 4.70
C VAL A 26 3.71 4.10 3.92
N LEU A 27 2.52 4.18 4.52
CA LEU A 27 1.37 4.79 3.87
C LEU A 27 1.65 6.25 3.49
N GLN A 28 2.24 7.02 4.39
CA GLN A 28 2.59 8.42 4.11
C GLN A 28 3.52 8.53 2.90
N THR A 29 4.51 7.65 2.80
CA THR A 29 5.42 7.60 1.65
C THR A 29 4.68 7.26 0.36
N LEU A 30 3.80 6.26 0.39
CA LEU A 30 3.04 5.84 -0.79
C LEU A 30 2.08 6.91 -1.29
N LEU A 31 1.61 7.80 -0.42
CA LEU A 31 0.74 8.92 -0.80
C LEU A 31 1.52 10.16 -1.25
N SER A 32 2.85 10.11 -1.26
CA SER A 32 3.66 11.20 -1.77
C SER A 32 3.64 11.24 -3.30
N ASP A 33 4.06 12.38 -3.87
CA ASP A 33 4.08 12.58 -5.32
C ASP A 33 5.01 11.63 -6.06
N ASP A 34 6.01 11.05 -5.37
CA ASP A 34 6.92 10.07 -5.96
C ASP A 34 6.21 8.76 -6.31
N TYR A 35 5.18 8.40 -5.56
CA TYR A 35 4.47 7.12 -5.73
C TYR A 35 3.03 7.28 -6.19
N LEU A 36 2.37 8.37 -5.86
CA LEU A 36 0.99 8.60 -6.25
C LEU A 36 0.94 9.24 -7.63
N ALA A 37 0.17 8.65 -8.54
CA ALA A 37 0.01 9.19 -9.88
C ALA A 37 -0.90 10.42 -9.85
N ILE A 38 -0.33 11.60 -10.08
CA ILE A 38 -1.07 12.86 -10.13
C ILE A 38 -1.24 13.39 -11.55
N GLU A 39 -0.52 12.82 -12.52
CA GLU A 39 -0.61 13.21 -13.92
C GLU A 39 -1.92 12.69 -14.52
N PRO A 40 -2.72 13.55 -15.18
CA PRO A 40 -4.01 13.12 -15.77
C PRO A 40 -3.87 12.05 -16.85
N THR A 41 -2.70 11.94 -17.46
CA THR A 41 -2.43 10.97 -18.53
C THR A 41 -2.02 9.59 -18.03
N HIS A 42 -1.70 9.47 -16.74
CA HIS A 42 -1.29 8.19 -16.17
C HIS A 42 -2.54 7.35 -15.84
N GLN A 43 -2.52 6.09 -16.28
CA GLN A 43 -3.57 5.12 -15.94
C GLN A 43 -3.15 4.36 -14.69
N GLY A 44 -3.93 4.45 -13.65
CA GLY A 44 -3.64 3.83 -12.37
C GLY A 44 -3.39 4.86 -11.28
N ILE A 45 -3.18 4.39 -10.06
CA ILE A 45 -3.10 5.22 -8.86
C ILE A 45 -1.69 5.19 -8.27
N LEU A 46 -1.13 4.00 -8.06
CA LEU A 46 0.18 3.80 -7.45
C LEU A 46 1.23 3.55 -8.52
N LYS A 47 2.28 4.38 -8.54
CA LYS A 47 3.42 4.25 -9.47
C LYS A 47 4.47 3.28 -8.92
N HIS A 48 5.38 2.87 -9.82
CA HIS A 48 6.54 2.04 -9.54
C HIS A 48 6.19 0.63 -9.08
N SER A 49 5.04 0.12 -9.52
CA SER A 49 4.66 -1.26 -9.29
C SER A 49 5.50 -2.19 -10.15
N VAL A 50 5.89 -3.33 -9.58
CA VAL A 50 6.62 -4.38 -10.29
C VAL A 50 5.75 -5.63 -10.28
N TYR A 51 5.46 -6.17 -11.48
CA TYR A 51 4.60 -7.35 -11.61
C TYR A 51 5.37 -8.65 -11.37
N HIS A 52 6.37 -8.92 -12.19
CA HIS A 52 7.16 -10.15 -12.04
C HIS A 52 8.56 -9.97 -12.63
N TRP A 53 9.43 -9.33 -11.89
CA TRP A 53 10.78 -9.00 -12.32
C TRP A 53 11.58 -10.22 -12.79
N PRO A 54 11.56 -11.39 -12.09
CA PRO A 54 12.35 -12.55 -12.52
C PRO A 54 11.99 -13.07 -13.90
N ASN A 55 10.75 -12.91 -14.35
CA ASN A 55 10.32 -13.37 -15.68
C ASN A 55 10.44 -12.28 -16.76
N GLY A 56 10.89 -11.07 -16.40
CA GLY A 56 11.03 -9.97 -17.36
C GLY A 56 9.71 -9.50 -17.95
N TRP A 57 8.60 -9.67 -17.23
CA TRP A 57 7.27 -9.28 -17.71
C TRP A 57 6.96 -7.80 -17.49
N ASP A 58 7.81 -7.12 -16.76
CA ASP A 58 7.62 -5.71 -16.45
C ASP A 58 8.20 -4.84 -17.56
N ASN A 59 7.55 -3.69 -17.82
CA ASN A 59 8.09 -2.70 -18.73
C ASN A 59 9.24 -1.96 -18.05
N VAL A 60 10.39 -1.94 -18.72
CA VAL A 60 11.57 -1.18 -18.28
C VAL A 60 11.70 0.06 -19.16
N PRO A 61 11.52 1.28 -18.62
CA PRO A 61 11.64 2.49 -19.41
C PRO A 61 13.01 2.61 -20.08
N LYS A 62 13.05 3.21 -21.26
CA LYS A 62 14.29 3.38 -22.03
C LYS A 62 15.33 4.12 -21.18
N GLY A 63 16.54 3.57 -21.13
CA GLY A 63 17.65 4.15 -20.35
C GLY A 63 17.65 3.74 -18.88
N SER A 64 16.72 2.94 -18.42
CA SER A 64 16.67 2.41 -17.06
C SER A 64 17.09 0.95 -17.01
N LYS A 65 17.52 0.50 -15.85
CA LYS A 65 17.88 -0.90 -15.60
C LYS A 65 16.80 -1.66 -14.83
N VAL A 66 15.81 -0.96 -14.30
CA VAL A 66 14.76 -1.54 -13.47
C VAL A 66 13.39 -1.01 -13.91
N PRO A 67 12.31 -1.80 -13.72
CA PRO A 67 10.97 -1.32 -14.04
C PRO A 67 10.58 -0.21 -13.07
N HIS A 68 9.94 0.84 -13.61
CA HIS A 68 9.36 1.91 -12.81
C HIS A 68 8.31 2.66 -13.66
N ASN A 69 7.60 3.59 -13.04
CA ASN A 69 6.57 4.45 -13.62
C ASN A 69 5.26 3.75 -13.99
N GLU A 70 5.17 2.47 -13.82
CA GLU A 70 3.97 1.72 -14.15
C GLU A 70 3.11 1.44 -12.92
N SER A 71 1.82 1.26 -13.13
CA SER A 71 0.88 0.82 -12.12
C SER A 71 0.41 -0.60 -12.41
N SER A 72 -0.01 -1.31 -11.38
CA SER A 72 -0.64 -2.61 -11.52
C SER A 72 -1.99 -2.61 -10.80
N MET A 73 -2.88 -3.50 -11.25
CA MET A 73 -4.17 -3.68 -10.60
C MET A 73 -4.00 -4.12 -9.14
N TRP A 74 -2.99 -4.95 -8.88
CA TRP A 74 -2.68 -5.41 -7.52
C TRP A 74 -2.20 -4.27 -6.62
N GLY A 75 -1.29 -3.45 -7.13
CA GLY A 75 -0.79 -2.29 -6.39
C GLY A 75 -1.90 -1.32 -6.05
N ASP A 76 -2.73 -0.98 -7.03
CA ASP A 76 -3.84 -0.06 -6.83
C ASP A 76 -4.89 -0.62 -5.85
N TYR A 77 -5.23 -1.91 -5.98
CA TYR A 77 -6.15 -2.56 -5.06
C TYR A 77 -5.66 -2.50 -3.62
N HIS A 78 -4.40 -2.88 -3.39
CA HIS A 78 -3.86 -2.90 -2.03
C HIS A 78 -3.65 -1.51 -1.45
N LEU A 79 -3.36 -0.52 -2.28
CA LEU A 79 -3.29 0.87 -1.80
C LEU A 79 -4.67 1.35 -1.33
N VAL A 80 -5.72 1.10 -2.10
CA VAL A 80 -7.10 1.47 -1.71
C VAL A 80 -7.51 0.72 -0.44
N GLU A 81 -7.20 -0.58 -0.33
CA GLU A 81 -7.44 -1.36 0.88
C GLU A 81 -6.74 -0.76 2.09
N LEU A 82 -5.46 -0.39 1.92
CA LEU A 82 -4.66 0.20 2.99
C LEU A 82 -5.25 1.53 3.46
N CYS A 83 -5.65 2.40 2.52
CA CYS A 83 -6.28 3.67 2.85
C CYS A 83 -7.60 3.48 3.58
N PHE A 84 -8.41 2.52 3.14
CA PHE A 84 -9.68 2.20 3.80
C PHE A 84 -9.45 1.69 5.22
N LEU A 85 -8.48 0.80 5.41
CA LEU A 85 -8.14 0.28 6.74
C LEU A 85 -7.65 1.41 7.66
N ALA A 86 -6.76 2.28 7.17
CA ALA A 86 -6.26 3.40 7.96
C ALA A 86 -7.40 4.34 8.38
N LYS A 87 -8.34 4.60 7.47
CA LYS A 87 -9.53 5.41 7.79
C LYS A 87 -10.38 4.75 8.87
N LYS A 88 -10.61 3.44 8.78
CA LYS A 88 -11.38 2.71 9.81
C LYS A 88 -10.69 2.75 11.17
N ILE A 89 -9.37 2.58 11.21
CA ILE A 89 -8.60 2.66 12.45
C ILE A 89 -8.72 4.05 13.07
N SER A 90 -8.68 5.12 12.26
CA SER A 90 -8.83 6.49 12.74
C SER A 90 -10.21 6.77 13.36
N GLU A 91 -11.21 5.97 13.01
CA GLU A 91 -12.58 6.05 13.53
C GLU A 91 -12.82 5.06 14.69
N ASP A 92 -11.77 4.48 15.26
CA ASP A 92 -11.82 3.39 16.25
C ASP A 92 -12.58 2.16 15.76
N LYS A 93 -12.47 1.88 14.47
CA LYS A 93 -13.11 0.74 13.81
C LYS A 93 -12.05 -0.18 13.22
N TYR A 94 -12.46 -1.38 12.88
CA TYR A 94 -11.60 -2.34 12.22
C TYR A 94 -12.46 -3.23 11.32
N TYR A 95 -11.85 -3.73 10.24
CA TYR A 95 -12.53 -4.66 9.34
C TYR A 95 -11.57 -5.75 8.88
N THR A 96 -12.13 -6.88 8.48
CA THR A 96 -11.39 -7.96 7.83
C THR A 96 -11.80 -8.04 6.36
N PHE A 97 -11.08 -8.84 5.59
CA PHE A 97 -11.44 -9.07 4.18
C PHE A 97 -12.88 -9.58 4.05
N SER A 98 -13.34 -10.43 4.97
CA SER A 98 -14.70 -10.94 4.98
C SER A 98 -15.74 -9.83 5.09
N ASP A 99 -15.45 -8.78 5.85
CA ASP A 99 -16.36 -7.65 6.04
C ASP A 99 -16.47 -6.81 4.75
N MET A 100 -15.43 -6.78 3.93
CA MET A 100 -15.41 -6.01 2.69
C MET A 100 -16.34 -6.57 1.62
N ILE A 101 -16.62 -7.87 1.63
CA ILE A 101 -17.41 -8.54 0.61
C ILE A 101 -18.86 -8.78 1.04
N HIS A 102 -19.24 -8.27 2.19
CA HIS A 102 -20.62 -8.36 2.70
C HIS A 102 -21.34 -7.01 2.61
#